data_03a07ff623db163a96df585ad82a5fb8
#
_entry.id   03a07ff623db163a96df585ad82a5fb8
#
_cell.length_a   1.000
_cell.length_b   1.000
_cell.length_c   1.000
_cell.angle_alpha   90.00
_cell.angle_beta   90.00
_cell.angle_gamma   90.00
#
_symmetry.space_group_name_H-M   'P 1'
#
loop_
_entity.id
_entity.type
_entity.pdbx_description
1 polymer ?
#
loop_
_entity_poly.entity_id
_entity_poly.type
_entity_poly.pdbx_seq_one_letter_code
_entity_poly.pdbx_strand_id
1 'polypeptide(L)'
;SFSVVATGSEPLAYQWYFNGSAIIGEKERVYSLSSVASSNIGQYYVLITNPFGETQSIPARLTVNTPLSVKTDLIDLKGVVDGKISMVFDVTGSGPVNYTWFKDGRELDGETNSKLSLSNLSMNDAGDYSVIAENSVNQVVSKSASLVIEVGPSIVQQPQSSRVRKGDGFNLSVLPSGTAPFEYQWFKNGVLIAGANNINYSVNNAGVEAGGDYTVKVTNKIGSVISETGTVSVESPVVIVGDLIAQNAIEGKQAVLEVEVTGSLPISYTWYYGGSKISGANGPKLEFGSVNLSDQGKYSVIVSNNAGGVLNSVSSSDVLLNVVSPPIITSQSDSQILNEGSTLSLQVGVSGSEPLSVNWFKGISNVGEGTLLVKEDISLTDSGFYYAEISNDAGTI
;
A
#
# COMPACT_ATOMS: atom_id res chain seq x y z
N SER A 1 76.63 9.26 -29.62
CA SER A 1 77.92 9.94 -29.82
C SER A 1 77.72 11.30 -30.42
N PHE A 2 78.63 12.23 -30.12
CA PHE A 2 78.74 13.54 -30.74
C PHE A 2 80.00 13.55 -31.58
N SER A 3 79.97 14.13 -32.76
CA SER A 3 81.15 14.18 -33.65
C SER A 3 81.29 15.58 -34.28
N VAL A 4 82.51 16.00 -34.55
CA VAL A 4 82.81 17.24 -35.21
C VAL A 4 83.79 17.01 -36.37
N VAL A 5 83.59 17.77 -37.46
CA VAL A 5 84.56 17.89 -38.54
C VAL A 5 85.11 19.32 -38.54
N ALA A 6 86.42 19.45 -38.42
CA ALA A 6 87.09 20.72 -38.43
C ALA A 6 88.22 20.72 -39.46
N THR A 7 88.46 21.93 -40.04
CA THR A 7 89.54 22.15 -40.97
C THR A 7 90.39 23.30 -40.46
N GLY A 8 91.70 23.23 -40.62
CA GLY A 8 92.60 24.26 -40.17
C GLY A 8 94.07 23.77 -40.19
N SER A 9 95.01 24.66 -39.83
CA SER A 9 96.44 24.26 -39.70
C SER A 9 96.63 23.32 -38.53
N GLU A 10 97.30 22.21 -38.75
CA GLU A 10 97.61 21.22 -37.73
C GLU A 10 98.74 21.75 -36.78
N PRO A 11 98.78 21.24 -35.52
CA PRO A 11 97.89 20.24 -34.95
C PRO A 11 96.59 20.87 -34.46
N LEU A 12 95.44 20.20 -34.65
CA LEU A 12 94.16 20.55 -34.05
C LEU A 12 93.97 19.82 -32.75
N ALA A 13 93.67 20.55 -31.66
CA ALA A 13 93.33 20.00 -30.33
C ALA A 13 91.84 20.17 -30.07
N TYR A 14 91.19 19.18 -29.44
CA TYR A 14 89.75 19.16 -29.17
C TYR A 14 89.56 19.07 -27.66
N GLN A 15 88.51 19.74 -27.13
CA GLN A 15 88.04 19.56 -25.76
C GLN A 15 86.51 19.65 -25.75
N TRP A 16 85.88 18.58 -25.34
CA TRP A 16 84.43 18.56 -25.20
C TRP A 16 83.96 19.20 -23.90
N TYR A 17 82.81 19.86 -23.95
CA TYR A 17 82.16 20.50 -22.83
C TYR A 17 80.76 20.01 -22.67
N PHE A 18 80.31 19.89 -21.38
CA PHE A 18 78.94 19.60 -20.98
C PHE A 18 78.43 20.73 -20.07
N ASN A 19 77.37 21.40 -20.45
CA ASN A 19 76.76 22.51 -19.71
C ASN A 19 77.80 23.58 -19.27
N GLY A 20 78.73 23.89 -20.14
CA GLY A 20 79.78 24.87 -19.87
C GLY A 20 81.03 24.39 -19.13
N SER A 21 81.02 23.16 -18.63
CA SER A 21 82.14 22.52 -17.92
C SER A 21 82.93 21.56 -18.84
N ALA A 22 84.27 21.62 -18.84
CA ALA A 22 85.07 20.71 -19.64
C ALA A 22 84.90 19.23 -19.17
N ILE A 23 84.67 18.35 -20.09
CA ILE A 23 84.65 16.88 -19.85
C ILE A 23 86.05 16.36 -19.84
N ILE A 24 86.51 16.04 -18.66
CA ILE A 24 87.90 15.64 -18.43
C ILE A 24 88.28 14.41 -19.27
N GLY A 25 89.33 14.52 -20.07
CA GLY A 25 89.88 13.44 -20.89
C GLY A 25 89.30 13.32 -22.29
N GLU A 26 88.18 14.03 -22.61
CA GLU A 26 87.50 13.94 -23.88
C GLU A 26 88.08 14.93 -24.91
N LYS A 27 89.13 14.43 -25.60
CA LYS A 27 89.95 15.24 -26.50
C LYS A 27 89.93 14.78 -27.96
N GLU A 28 89.02 13.87 -28.27
CA GLU A 28 88.91 13.28 -29.61
C GLU A 28 87.82 13.99 -30.45
N ARG A 29 87.86 13.76 -31.75
CA ARG A 29 86.80 14.27 -32.68
C ARG A 29 85.43 13.74 -32.39
N VAL A 30 85.33 12.58 -31.70
CA VAL A 30 84.09 11.93 -31.33
C VAL A 30 84.03 11.74 -29.83
N TYR A 31 82.96 12.28 -29.21
CA TYR A 31 82.64 11.98 -27.83
C TYR A 31 81.53 10.98 -27.77
N SER A 32 81.70 9.88 -27.06
CA SER A 32 80.73 8.76 -26.97
C SER A 32 80.35 8.48 -25.52
N LEU A 33 79.03 8.50 -25.21
CA LEU A 33 78.47 8.01 -24.00
C LEU A 33 78.09 6.54 -24.17
N SER A 34 78.68 5.66 -23.38
CA SER A 34 78.40 4.21 -23.42
C SER A 34 77.06 3.84 -22.80
N SER A 35 76.53 4.62 -21.84
CA SER A 35 75.27 4.51 -21.18
C SER A 35 74.70 5.90 -20.95
N VAL A 36 73.49 6.14 -21.43
CA VAL A 36 72.84 7.47 -21.33
C VAL A 36 71.85 7.44 -20.18
N ALA A 37 72.01 8.38 -19.22
CA ALA A 37 71.12 8.57 -18.07
C ALA A 37 70.56 9.98 -18.05
N SER A 38 69.56 10.28 -17.21
CA SER A 38 69.01 11.62 -17.05
C SER A 38 70.04 12.67 -16.66
N SER A 39 71.12 12.30 -15.97
CA SER A 39 72.26 13.16 -15.65
C SER A 39 73.04 13.63 -16.87
N ASN A 40 72.84 12.99 -18.01
CA ASN A 40 73.52 13.38 -19.25
C ASN A 40 72.68 14.41 -20.08
N ILE A 41 71.51 14.79 -19.62
CA ILE A 41 70.65 15.80 -20.30
C ILE A 41 71.34 17.15 -20.21
N GLY A 42 71.61 17.74 -21.36
CA GLY A 42 72.24 19.06 -21.39
C GLY A 42 72.78 19.43 -22.77
N GLN A 43 73.61 20.50 -22.77
CA GLN A 43 74.25 21.00 -23.97
C GLN A 43 75.67 20.51 -24.03
N TYR A 44 76.07 19.97 -25.20
CA TYR A 44 77.38 19.50 -25.51
C TYR A 44 77.95 20.31 -26.66
N TYR A 45 79.17 20.80 -26.49
CA TYR A 45 79.94 21.46 -27.52
C TYR A 45 81.43 21.10 -27.44
N VAL A 46 82.16 21.33 -28.52
CA VAL A 46 83.60 21.11 -28.54
C VAL A 46 84.29 22.43 -28.87
N LEU A 47 85.31 22.74 -28.07
CA LEU A 47 86.26 23.78 -28.38
C LEU A 47 87.43 23.16 -29.15
N ILE A 48 87.78 23.77 -30.30
CA ILE A 48 88.86 23.30 -31.18
C ILE A 48 89.90 24.39 -31.20
N THR A 49 91.14 24.03 -30.89
CA THR A 49 92.26 24.96 -30.79
C THR A 49 93.40 24.54 -31.70
N ASN A 50 94.14 25.51 -32.23
CA ASN A 50 95.41 25.29 -32.86
C ASN A 50 96.34 26.48 -32.51
N PRO A 51 97.62 26.56 -32.98
CA PRO A 51 98.57 27.65 -32.64
C PRO A 51 98.11 29.07 -33.12
N PHE A 52 97.10 29.14 -33.98
CA PHE A 52 96.63 30.43 -34.54
C PHE A 52 95.30 30.89 -33.90
N GLY A 53 94.59 30.09 -33.09
CA GLY A 53 93.36 30.44 -32.46
C GLY A 53 92.48 29.36 -32.05
N GLU A 54 91.25 29.66 -31.62
CA GLU A 54 90.25 28.71 -31.18
C GLU A 54 88.89 29.02 -31.85
N THR A 55 88.10 27.91 -31.95
CA THR A 55 86.71 27.97 -32.39
C THR A 55 85.84 26.97 -31.66
N GLN A 56 84.60 27.37 -31.36
CA GLN A 56 83.64 26.52 -30.68
C GLN A 56 82.57 26.03 -31.65
N SER A 57 82.20 24.77 -31.55
CA SER A 57 81.03 24.28 -32.26
C SER A 57 79.72 24.86 -31.74
N ILE A 58 78.71 24.86 -32.58
CA ILE A 58 77.33 25.10 -32.12
C ILE A 58 76.97 24.01 -31.06
N PRO A 59 76.38 24.41 -29.89
CA PRO A 59 75.98 23.44 -28.90
C PRO A 59 74.90 22.48 -29.43
N ALA A 60 75.08 21.17 -29.25
CA ALA A 60 74.11 20.12 -29.45
C ALA A 60 73.42 19.76 -28.16
N ARG A 61 72.11 19.71 -28.14
CA ARG A 61 71.31 19.29 -26.95
C ARG A 61 71.03 17.80 -26.94
N LEU A 62 71.43 17.11 -25.85
CA LEU A 62 71.02 15.73 -25.58
C LEU A 62 69.75 15.78 -24.70
N THR A 63 68.74 15.11 -25.13
CA THR A 63 67.57 14.78 -24.34
C THR A 63 67.53 13.27 -24.11
N VAL A 64 67.17 12.84 -22.92
CA VAL A 64 67.05 11.43 -22.60
C VAL A 64 65.64 11.13 -22.16
N ASN A 65 64.96 10.30 -22.89
CA ASN A 65 63.62 9.86 -22.56
C ASN A 65 63.72 8.76 -21.47
N THR A 66 62.94 8.91 -20.40
CA THR A 66 62.85 7.94 -19.34
C THR A 66 61.61 7.10 -19.48
N PRO A 67 61.65 5.81 -19.08
CA PRO A 67 60.48 4.95 -19.12
C PRO A 67 59.37 5.46 -18.17
N LEU A 68 58.12 5.13 -18.55
CA LEU A 68 56.97 5.36 -17.67
C LEU A 68 57.01 4.40 -16.46
N SER A 69 56.60 4.92 -15.33
CA SER A 69 56.32 4.18 -14.10
C SER A 69 55.03 4.66 -13.47
N VAL A 70 54.20 3.76 -12.98
CA VAL A 70 52.93 4.09 -12.35
C VAL A 70 53.15 4.83 -11.06
N LYS A 71 52.55 6.03 -10.92
CA LYS A 71 52.55 6.85 -9.72
C LYS A 71 51.26 6.70 -8.93
N THR A 72 50.11 6.77 -9.61
CA THR A 72 48.76 6.58 -9.05
C THR A 72 48.02 5.61 -9.94
N ASP A 73 47.56 4.51 -9.35
CA ASP A 73 46.80 3.47 -10.06
C ASP A 73 45.30 3.66 -9.86
N LEU A 74 44.49 2.98 -10.66
CA LEU A 74 43.05 2.96 -10.53
C LEU A 74 42.59 2.25 -9.26
N ILE A 75 41.44 2.66 -8.75
CA ILE A 75 40.76 2.07 -7.59
C ILE A 75 39.29 1.85 -7.94
N ASP A 76 38.66 0.87 -7.30
CA ASP A 76 37.22 0.63 -7.41
C ASP A 76 36.42 1.84 -6.93
N LEU A 77 35.37 2.16 -7.68
CA LEU A 77 34.51 3.31 -7.42
C LEU A 77 33.05 2.92 -7.37
N LYS A 78 32.28 3.74 -6.67
CA LYS A 78 30.82 3.68 -6.65
C LYS A 78 30.27 5.02 -7.11
N GLY A 79 29.38 4.96 -8.10
CA GLY A 79 28.64 6.11 -8.60
C GLY A 79 27.16 5.94 -8.31
N VAL A 80 26.41 7.04 -8.39
CA VAL A 80 24.94 7.04 -8.36
C VAL A 80 24.41 7.47 -9.72
N VAL A 81 23.25 6.98 -10.10
CA VAL A 81 22.58 7.41 -11.33
C VAL A 81 22.48 8.94 -11.37
N ASP A 82 22.68 9.54 -12.55
CA ASP A 82 22.77 10.99 -12.80
C ASP A 82 23.94 11.70 -12.12
N GLY A 83 24.77 10.96 -11.38
CA GLY A 83 25.98 11.48 -10.72
C GLY A 83 27.16 11.70 -11.65
N LYS A 84 28.31 11.98 -11.04
CA LYS A 84 29.58 12.16 -11.74
C LYS A 84 30.68 11.42 -10.98
N ILE A 85 31.62 10.84 -11.72
CA ILE A 85 32.85 10.27 -11.15
C ILE A 85 34.05 10.64 -12.01
N SER A 86 35.26 10.48 -11.47
CA SER A 86 36.47 10.53 -12.27
C SER A 86 37.47 9.48 -11.80
N MET A 87 38.13 8.85 -12.74
CA MET A 87 39.26 7.95 -12.52
C MET A 87 40.54 8.64 -12.95
N VAL A 88 41.59 8.46 -12.18
CA VAL A 88 42.89 9.10 -12.44
C VAL A 88 43.98 8.04 -12.47
N PHE A 89 44.75 8.05 -13.53
CA PHE A 89 45.94 7.21 -13.69
C PHE A 89 47.15 8.11 -13.97
N ASP A 90 47.97 8.31 -12.94
CA ASP A 90 49.17 9.13 -13.05
C ASP A 90 50.41 8.26 -13.27
N VAL A 91 51.26 8.72 -14.17
CA VAL A 91 52.56 8.09 -14.44
C VAL A 91 53.69 9.10 -14.31
N THR A 92 54.89 8.64 -14.00
CA THR A 92 56.13 9.41 -14.10
C THR A 92 56.93 8.91 -15.25
N GLY A 93 57.72 9.79 -15.89
CA GLY A 93 58.53 9.45 -17.08
C GLY A 93 58.54 10.62 -18.02
N SER A 94 59.21 10.43 -19.16
CA SER A 94 59.33 11.50 -20.17
C SER A 94 58.07 11.53 -21.06
N GLY A 95 57.58 12.75 -21.35
CA GLY A 95 56.49 12.95 -22.30
C GLY A 95 56.99 13.08 -23.75
N PRO A 96 56.07 13.10 -24.70
CA PRO A 96 54.63 13.03 -24.52
C PRO A 96 54.15 11.65 -24.09
N VAL A 97 53.04 11.59 -23.30
CA VAL A 97 52.39 10.35 -22.86
C VAL A 97 50.99 10.31 -23.50
N ASN A 98 50.72 9.20 -24.19
CA ASN A 98 49.42 8.86 -24.75
C ASN A 98 48.68 7.94 -23.81
N TYR A 99 47.38 8.19 -23.59
CA TYR A 99 46.50 7.36 -22.76
C TYR A 99 45.42 6.74 -23.63
N THR A 100 45.12 5.47 -23.39
CA THR A 100 44.02 4.74 -24.04
C THR A 100 43.23 4.05 -22.96
N TRP A 101 41.96 4.49 -22.77
CA TRP A 101 41.06 3.94 -21.76
C TRP A 101 40.23 2.77 -22.34
N PHE A 102 39.94 1.83 -21.48
CA PHE A 102 39.12 0.66 -21.80
C PHE A 102 38.01 0.47 -20.78
N LYS A 103 36.84 0.04 -21.24
CA LYS A 103 35.73 -0.44 -20.43
C LYS A 103 35.36 -1.86 -20.87
N ASP A 104 35.36 -2.82 -19.94
CA ASP A 104 35.08 -4.22 -20.19
C ASP A 104 35.95 -4.78 -21.36
N GLY A 105 37.20 -4.32 -21.45
CA GLY A 105 38.16 -4.71 -22.50
C GLY A 105 37.94 -4.05 -23.85
N ARG A 106 36.96 -3.12 -23.98
CA ARG A 106 36.73 -2.34 -25.20
C ARG A 106 37.26 -0.95 -25.04
N GLU A 107 37.95 -0.44 -26.06
CA GLU A 107 38.47 0.93 -26.07
C GLU A 107 37.36 1.95 -26.00
N LEU A 108 37.63 3.01 -25.24
CA LEU A 108 36.78 4.19 -25.13
C LEU A 108 37.33 5.28 -26.06
N ASP A 109 36.73 5.39 -27.25
CA ASP A 109 37.15 6.34 -28.28
C ASP A 109 37.19 7.79 -27.77
N GLY A 110 38.30 8.48 -28.01
CA GLY A 110 38.48 9.88 -27.68
C GLY A 110 38.92 10.19 -26.23
N GLU A 111 39.01 9.18 -25.37
CA GLU A 111 39.48 9.34 -23.99
C GLU A 111 41.00 9.18 -23.91
N THR A 112 41.71 10.30 -24.11
CA THR A 112 43.18 10.36 -24.27
C THR A 112 43.93 11.05 -23.14
N ASN A 113 43.23 11.39 -22.03
CA ASN A 113 43.83 12.07 -20.89
C ASN A 113 44.15 11.09 -19.73
N SER A 114 45.04 11.49 -18.82
CA SER A 114 45.32 10.74 -17.59
C SER A 114 44.13 10.63 -16.65
N LYS A 115 43.07 11.41 -16.89
CA LYS A 115 41.82 11.45 -16.12
C LYS A 115 40.64 11.14 -17.03
N LEU A 116 39.92 10.08 -16.73
CA LEU A 116 38.61 9.78 -17.28
C LEU A 116 37.53 10.42 -16.41
N SER A 117 36.63 11.19 -17.01
CA SER A 117 35.50 11.85 -16.30
C SER A 117 34.19 11.42 -16.91
N LEU A 118 33.35 10.75 -16.10
CA LEU A 118 32.01 10.32 -16.49
C LEU A 118 30.97 11.19 -15.78
N SER A 119 29.95 11.62 -16.49
CA SER A 119 28.85 12.46 -16.00
C SER A 119 27.50 11.92 -16.47
N ASN A 120 26.43 12.21 -15.72
CA ASN A 120 25.10 11.68 -15.97
C ASN A 120 25.11 10.12 -15.98
N LEU A 121 25.72 9.58 -14.93
CA LEU A 121 25.93 8.14 -14.82
C LEU A 121 24.64 7.35 -14.96
N SER A 122 24.71 6.25 -15.69
CA SER A 122 23.64 5.30 -15.91
C SER A 122 24.12 3.89 -15.56
N MET A 123 23.21 2.93 -15.50
CA MET A 123 23.58 1.51 -15.30
C MET A 123 24.54 0.99 -16.38
N ASN A 124 24.53 1.58 -17.57
CA ASN A 124 25.42 1.19 -18.65
C ASN A 124 26.88 1.58 -18.41
N ASP A 125 27.14 2.51 -17.47
CA ASP A 125 28.48 2.92 -17.12
C ASP A 125 29.14 1.99 -16.09
N ALA A 126 28.38 1.09 -15.47
CA ALA A 126 28.94 0.03 -14.63
C ALA A 126 29.83 -0.90 -15.46
N GLY A 127 30.93 -1.35 -14.89
CA GLY A 127 31.87 -2.24 -15.57
C GLY A 127 33.28 -2.09 -15.04
N ASP A 128 34.21 -2.80 -15.69
CA ASP A 128 35.64 -2.80 -15.34
C ASP A 128 36.40 -1.86 -16.27
N TYR A 129 37.11 -0.91 -15.67
CA TYR A 129 37.90 0.10 -16.36
C TYR A 129 39.38 -0.18 -16.23
N SER A 130 40.12 0.03 -17.31
CA SER A 130 41.57 0.03 -17.33
C SER A 130 42.11 1.06 -18.29
N VAL A 131 43.39 1.42 -18.16
CA VAL A 131 44.04 2.39 -19.03
C VAL A 131 45.47 1.93 -19.35
N ILE A 132 45.89 2.17 -20.57
CA ILE A 132 47.26 2.04 -21.04
C ILE A 132 47.84 3.43 -21.17
N ALA A 133 49.02 3.68 -20.59
CA ALA A 133 49.82 4.87 -20.82
C ALA A 133 51.10 4.49 -21.58
N GLU A 134 51.40 5.20 -22.66
CA GLU A 134 52.54 4.89 -23.54
C GLU A 134 53.33 6.17 -23.83
N ASN A 135 54.66 6.03 -23.83
CA ASN A 135 55.58 7.01 -24.40
C ASN A 135 56.52 6.35 -25.39
N SER A 136 57.52 7.12 -25.90
CA SER A 136 58.50 6.60 -26.88
C SER A 136 59.43 5.50 -26.35
N VAL A 137 59.36 5.20 -25.05
CA VAL A 137 60.27 4.21 -24.39
C VAL A 137 59.56 2.94 -24.03
N ASN A 138 58.38 3.04 -23.41
CA ASN A 138 57.61 1.89 -22.96
C ASN A 138 56.11 2.20 -22.82
N GLN A 139 55.34 1.20 -22.48
CA GLN A 139 53.97 1.31 -22.01
C GLN A 139 53.82 0.78 -20.59
N VAL A 140 52.84 1.28 -19.85
CA VAL A 140 52.40 0.77 -18.56
C VAL A 140 50.89 0.62 -18.59
N VAL A 141 50.38 -0.40 -17.90
CA VAL A 141 48.96 -0.71 -17.85
C VAL A 141 48.50 -0.58 -16.40
N SER A 142 47.35 0.03 -16.19
CA SER A 142 46.75 0.11 -14.86
C SER A 142 46.24 -1.26 -14.38
N LYS A 143 45.94 -1.37 -13.10
CA LYS A 143 45.03 -2.42 -12.61
C LYS A 143 43.64 -2.19 -13.20
N SER A 144 42.83 -3.25 -13.25
CA SER A 144 41.42 -3.11 -13.49
C SER A 144 40.75 -2.54 -12.26
N ALA A 145 39.87 -1.54 -12.46
CA ALA A 145 39.06 -0.93 -11.40
C ALA A 145 37.55 -1.06 -11.74
N SER A 146 36.79 -1.59 -10.82
CA SER A 146 35.35 -1.78 -10.99
C SER A 146 34.59 -0.49 -10.66
N LEU A 147 33.68 -0.09 -11.56
CA LEU A 147 32.69 0.95 -11.31
C LEU A 147 31.32 0.29 -11.07
N VAL A 148 30.79 0.45 -9.86
CA VAL A 148 29.44 0.01 -9.49
C VAL A 148 28.51 1.20 -9.47
N ILE A 149 27.40 1.13 -10.18
CA ILE A 149 26.35 2.18 -10.15
C ILE A 149 25.28 1.80 -9.16
N GLU A 150 25.05 2.68 -8.21
CA GLU A 150 24.05 2.52 -7.16
C GLU A 150 22.78 3.31 -7.50
N VAL A 151 21.62 2.66 -7.25
CA VAL A 151 20.30 3.16 -7.62
C VAL A 151 19.46 3.37 -6.37
N GLY A 152 18.78 4.51 -6.30
CA GLY A 152 17.78 4.78 -5.27
C GLY A 152 16.64 3.75 -5.31
N PRO A 153 15.85 3.64 -4.24
CA PRO A 153 14.74 2.69 -4.22
C PRO A 153 13.59 3.18 -5.12
N SER A 154 12.97 2.26 -5.82
CA SER A 154 11.68 2.42 -6.50
C SER A 154 10.77 1.26 -6.13
N ILE A 155 9.45 1.38 -6.35
CA ILE A 155 8.50 0.33 -6.01
C ILE A 155 7.90 -0.22 -7.31
N VAL A 156 8.16 -1.50 -7.58
CA VAL A 156 7.68 -2.23 -8.76
C VAL A 156 6.28 -2.78 -8.53
N GLN A 157 6.00 -3.26 -7.31
CA GLN A 157 4.67 -3.72 -6.93
C GLN A 157 4.21 -2.96 -5.69
N GLN A 158 3.09 -2.27 -5.83
CA GLN A 158 2.45 -1.48 -4.79
C GLN A 158 1.64 -2.37 -3.84
N PRO A 159 1.43 -1.94 -2.57
CA PRO A 159 0.50 -2.61 -1.67
C PRO A 159 -0.90 -2.66 -2.26
N GLN A 160 -1.50 -3.86 -2.27
CA GLN A 160 -2.82 -4.05 -2.88
C GLN A 160 -3.94 -3.78 -1.88
N SER A 161 -4.96 -3.05 -2.32
CA SER A 161 -6.19 -2.86 -1.53
C SER A 161 -6.95 -4.16 -1.39
N SER A 162 -7.58 -4.37 -0.23
CA SER A 162 -8.33 -5.58 0.07
C SER A 162 -9.56 -5.33 0.94
N ARG A 163 -10.54 -6.22 0.83
CA ARG A 163 -11.71 -6.29 1.70
C ARG A 163 -11.62 -7.60 2.47
N VAL A 164 -11.63 -7.52 3.79
CA VAL A 164 -11.52 -8.69 4.67
C VAL A 164 -12.67 -8.73 5.65
N ARG A 165 -13.05 -9.93 6.05
CA ARG A 165 -14.04 -10.14 7.09
C ARG A 165 -13.43 -9.88 8.46
N LYS A 166 -14.17 -9.27 9.37
CA LYS A 166 -13.77 -9.14 10.78
C LYS A 166 -13.39 -10.51 11.36
N GLY A 167 -12.21 -10.61 11.94
CA GLY A 167 -11.64 -11.85 12.45
C GLY A 167 -10.70 -12.56 11.49
N ASP A 168 -10.78 -12.30 10.19
CA ASP A 168 -9.83 -12.85 9.21
C ASP A 168 -8.53 -12.05 9.22
N GLY A 169 -7.48 -12.61 8.61
CA GLY A 169 -6.20 -11.91 8.45
C GLY A 169 -6.07 -11.24 7.08
N PHE A 170 -5.13 -10.31 6.99
CA PHE A 170 -4.66 -9.76 5.73
C PHE A 170 -3.15 -9.60 5.70
N ASN A 171 -2.60 -9.55 4.50
CA ASN A 171 -1.19 -9.31 4.26
C ASN A 171 -1.02 -8.24 3.17
N LEU A 172 -0.23 -7.22 3.47
CA LEU A 172 0.22 -6.22 2.53
C LEU A 172 1.69 -6.48 2.20
N SER A 173 2.06 -6.33 0.95
CA SER A 173 3.42 -6.54 0.48
C SER A 173 3.83 -5.46 -0.51
N VAL A 174 5.12 -5.23 -0.61
CA VAL A 174 5.74 -4.32 -1.58
C VAL A 174 6.89 -5.06 -2.26
N LEU A 175 7.12 -4.79 -3.55
CA LEU A 175 8.31 -5.27 -4.25
C LEU A 175 9.16 -4.06 -4.65
N PRO A 176 10.29 -3.81 -3.96
CA PRO A 176 11.20 -2.74 -4.32
C PRO A 176 12.15 -3.14 -5.45
N SER A 177 12.72 -2.13 -6.11
CA SER A 177 13.85 -2.22 -7.01
C SER A 177 14.87 -1.16 -6.64
N GLY A 178 16.13 -1.35 -7.00
CA GLY A 178 17.26 -0.47 -6.68
C GLY A 178 18.38 -1.23 -6.01
N THR A 179 19.34 -0.50 -5.44
CA THR A 179 20.49 -1.11 -4.77
C THR A 179 20.15 -1.53 -3.35
N ALA A 180 20.26 -2.83 -3.05
CA ALA A 180 20.08 -3.37 -1.70
C ALA A 180 21.27 -2.96 -0.77
N PRO A 181 21.10 -3.04 0.58
CA PRO A 181 19.90 -3.48 1.29
C PRO A 181 18.82 -2.41 1.35
N PHE A 182 17.56 -2.87 1.56
CA PHE A 182 16.42 -1.99 1.78
C PHE A 182 15.95 -2.05 3.22
N GLU A 183 15.52 -0.90 3.74
CA GLU A 183 14.81 -0.74 5.00
C GLU A 183 13.36 -0.37 4.72
N TYR A 184 12.43 -0.85 5.55
CA TYR A 184 11.00 -0.65 5.40
C TYR A 184 10.42 0.00 6.64
N GLN A 185 9.40 0.82 6.48
CA GLN A 185 8.55 1.32 7.56
C GLN A 185 7.13 1.48 7.05
N TRP A 186 6.20 0.72 7.64
CA TRP A 186 4.77 0.82 7.33
C TRP A 186 4.10 1.90 8.15
N PHE A 187 3.09 2.50 7.53
CA PHE A 187 2.21 3.52 8.12
C PHE A 187 0.76 3.13 7.89
N LYS A 188 -0.10 3.51 8.83
CA LYS A 188 -1.55 3.40 8.71
C LYS A 188 -2.17 4.79 8.90
N ASN A 189 -2.97 5.25 7.93
CA ASN A 189 -3.57 6.59 7.93
C ASN A 189 -2.52 7.70 8.17
N GLY A 190 -1.32 7.53 7.62
CA GLY A 190 -0.19 8.43 7.81
C GLY A 190 0.56 8.30 9.14
N VAL A 191 0.07 7.46 10.06
CA VAL A 191 0.72 7.22 11.36
C VAL A 191 1.64 6.00 11.29
N LEU A 192 2.84 6.13 11.82
CA LEU A 192 3.84 5.07 11.88
C LEU A 192 3.33 3.86 12.68
N ILE A 193 3.47 2.66 12.11
CA ILE A 193 3.20 1.39 12.81
C ILE A 193 4.50 0.91 13.44
N ALA A 194 4.58 0.95 14.77
CA ALA A 194 5.77 0.55 15.50
C ALA A 194 6.14 -0.91 15.21
N GLY A 195 7.42 -1.16 14.87
CA GLY A 195 7.96 -2.49 14.58
C GLY A 195 7.57 -3.07 13.22
N ALA A 196 6.79 -2.37 12.40
CA ALA A 196 6.43 -2.81 11.05
C ALA A 196 7.52 -2.41 10.04
N ASN A 197 8.64 -3.13 10.07
CA ASN A 197 9.86 -2.83 9.31
C ASN A 197 10.27 -3.94 8.33
N ASN A 198 9.33 -4.80 7.94
CA ASN A 198 9.55 -5.85 6.96
C ASN A 198 8.92 -5.50 5.60
N ILE A 199 9.34 -6.20 4.56
CA ILE A 199 8.77 -6.11 3.21
C ILE A 199 7.25 -6.38 3.18
N ASN A 200 6.77 -7.17 4.15
CA ASN A 200 5.37 -7.51 4.34
C ASN A 200 4.86 -6.94 5.68
N TYR A 201 3.59 -6.54 5.70
CA TYR A 201 2.85 -6.23 6.91
C TYR A 201 1.62 -7.11 6.99
N SER A 202 1.50 -7.88 8.08
CA SER A 202 0.42 -8.87 8.26
C SER A 202 -0.34 -8.63 9.56
N VAL A 203 -1.66 -8.80 9.48
CA VAL A 203 -2.57 -8.82 10.63
C VAL A 203 -3.33 -10.15 10.58
N ASN A 204 -3.25 -10.97 11.63
CA ASN A 204 -3.82 -12.33 11.61
C ASN A 204 -5.30 -12.37 12.04
N ASN A 205 -5.76 -11.40 12.81
CA ASN A 205 -7.14 -11.32 13.32
C ASN A 205 -7.56 -9.84 13.26
N ALA A 206 -8.10 -9.42 12.13
CA ALA A 206 -8.43 -8.02 11.90
C ALA A 206 -9.75 -7.65 12.58
N GLY A 207 -9.67 -6.73 13.55
CA GLY A 207 -10.82 -5.97 14.02
C GLY A 207 -11.16 -4.86 13.05
N VAL A 208 -12.34 -4.24 13.19
CA VAL A 208 -12.76 -3.11 12.31
C VAL A 208 -11.79 -1.92 12.38
N GLU A 209 -11.15 -1.74 13.51
CA GLU A 209 -10.10 -0.74 13.73
C GLU A 209 -8.84 -0.99 12.90
N ALA A 210 -8.62 -2.21 12.40
CA ALA A 210 -7.52 -2.54 11.49
C ALA A 210 -7.77 -2.03 10.05
N GLY A 211 -8.99 -1.65 9.72
CA GLY A 211 -9.31 -0.99 8.47
C GLY A 211 -8.62 0.37 8.36
N GLY A 212 -8.22 0.77 7.14
CA GLY A 212 -7.56 2.05 6.89
C GLY A 212 -6.65 2.04 5.67
N ASP A 213 -5.97 3.14 5.49
CA ASP A 213 -5.04 3.39 4.39
C ASP A 213 -3.61 3.08 4.81
N TYR A 214 -2.97 2.18 4.08
CA TYR A 214 -1.61 1.72 4.38
C TYR A 214 -0.64 2.18 3.31
N THR A 215 0.50 2.68 3.76
CA THR A 215 1.64 3.01 2.91
C THR A 215 2.92 2.45 3.53
N VAL A 216 3.94 2.24 2.71
CA VAL A 216 5.26 1.84 3.17
C VAL A 216 6.33 2.76 2.61
N LYS A 217 7.22 3.23 3.47
CA LYS A 217 8.45 3.90 3.08
C LYS A 217 9.54 2.85 2.90
N VAL A 218 10.13 2.82 1.71
CA VAL A 218 11.29 1.99 1.38
C VAL A 218 12.52 2.89 1.29
N THR A 219 13.57 2.52 1.97
CA THR A 219 14.80 3.32 2.05
C THR A 219 16.01 2.43 1.70
N ASN A 220 16.96 2.98 0.98
CA ASN A 220 18.32 2.45 0.89
C ASN A 220 19.32 3.58 1.15
N LYS A 221 20.61 3.33 1.05
CA LYS A 221 21.66 4.34 1.30
C LYS A 221 21.64 5.53 0.32
N ILE A 222 20.95 5.41 -0.83
CA ILE A 222 20.88 6.45 -1.85
C ILE A 222 19.69 7.38 -1.61
N GLY A 223 18.57 6.85 -1.07
CA GLY A 223 17.38 7.65 -0.85
C GLY A 223 16.21 6.84 -0.33
N SER A 224 15.01 7.39 -0.44
CA SER A 224 13.78 6.74 -0.03
C SER A 224 12.62 7.05 -0.97
N VAL A 225 11.66 6.14 -1.04
CA VAL A 225 10.40 6.28 -1.77
C VAL A 225 9.25 5.83 -0.86
N ILE A 226 8.08 6.43 -1.02
CA ILE A 226 6.84 6.01 -0.34
C ILE A 226 5.95 5.36 -1.38
N SER A 227 5.30 4.26 -0.99
CA SER A 227 4.35 3.55 -1.85
C SER A 227 3.08 4.36 -2.13
N GLU A 228 2.34 3.96 -3.14
CA GLU A 228 0.91 4.25 -3.24
C GLU A 228 0.16 3.66 -2.05
N THR A 229 -1.08 4.11 -1.86
CA THR A 229 -1.94 3.65 -0.77
C THR A 229 -2.60 2.32 -1.11
N GLY A 230 -2.45 1.34 -0.23
CA GLY A 230 -3.28 0.14 -0.20
C GLY A 230 -4.35 0.28 0.87
N THR A 231 -5.63 0.36 0.47
CA THR A 231 -6.76 0.49 1.40
C THR A 231 -7.26 -0.88 1.84
N VAL A 232 -7.32 -1.12 3.16
CA VAL A 232 -7.91 -2.32 3.75
C VAL A 232 -9.27 -1.95 4.37
N SER A 233 -10.33 -2.60 3.90
CA SER A 233 -11.67 -2.51 4.50
C SER A 233 -11.93 -3.76 5.34
N VAL A 234 -12.16 -3.59 6.65
CA VAL A 234 -12.55 -4.69 7.52
C VAL A 234 -14.05 -4.64 7.76
N GLU A 235 -14.75 -5.68 7.33
CA GLU A 235 -16.20 -5.73 7.28
C GLU A 235 -16.75 -6.77 8.26
N SER A 236 -17.78 -6.38 9.01
CA SER A 236 -18.46 -7.25 9.99
C SER A 236 -19.59 -8.04 9.33
N PRO A 237 -19.65 -9.36 9.54
CA PRO A 237 -20.85 -10.14 9.23
C PRO A 237 -22.09 -9.57 9.92
N VAL A 238 -23.25 -9.75 9.29
CA VAL A 238 -24.52 -9.37 9.91
C VAL A 238 -24.83 -10.28 11.10
N VAL A 239 -25.35 -9.71 12.18
CA VAL A 239 -25.80 -10.40 13.40
C VAL A 239 -27.12 -9.79 13.83
N ILE A 240 -28.11 -10.64 14.21
CA ILE A 240 -29.33 -10.20 14.86
C ILE A 240 -29.00 -9.96 16.33
N VAL A 241 -29.26 -8.74 16.82
CA VAL A 241 -29.05 -8.34 18.23
C VAL A 241 -30.37 -8.18 18.97
N GLY A 242 -31.48 -7.89 18.27
CA GLY A 242 -32.84 -7.94 18.78
C GLY A 242 -33.69 -8.78 17.85
N ASP A 243 -34.08 -9.98 18.32
CA ASP A 243 -34.89 -10.92 17.53
C ASP A 243 -36.35 -10.46 17.48
N LEU A 244 -37.12 -11.05 16.59
CA LEU A 244 -38.56 -10.80 16.48
C LEU A 244 -39.27 -11.16 17.79
N ILE A 245 -40.31 -10.41 18.12
CA ILE A 245 -41.17 -10.64 19.30
C ILE A 245 -42.56 -10.97 18.82
N ALA A 246 -43.15 -12.02 19.36
CA ALA A 246 -44.54 -12.41 19.14
C ALA A 246 -45.51 -11.28 19.59
N GLN A 247 -46.52 -11.00 18.78
CA GLN A 247 -47.43 -9.90 19.01
C GLN A 247 -48.91 -10.35 18.95
N ASN A 248 -49.75 -9.75 19.77
CA ASN A 248 -51.19 -9.70 19.56
C ASN A 248 -51.56 -8.41 18.84
N ALA A 249 -52.13 -8.48 17.67
CA ALA A 249 -52.58 -7.36 16.89
C ALA A 249 -54.09 -7.33 16.81
N ILE A 250 -54.70 -6.13 16.83
CA ILE A 250 -56.15 -5.95 16.74
C ILE A 250 -56.54 -5.79 15.26
N GLU A 251 -57.47 -6.60 14.78
CA GLU A 251 -58.01 -6.49 13.41
C GLU A 251 -58.39 -5.06 13.08
N GLY A 252 -58.03 -4.59 11.91
CA GLY A 252 -58.26 -3.23 11.43
C GLY A 252 -57.26 -2.20 11.97
N LYS A 253 -56.36 -2.55 12.88
CA LYS A 253 -55.33 -1.65 13.41
C LYS A 253 -53.96 -1.94 12.73
N GLN A 254 -53.01 -1.07 12.98
CA GLN A 254 -51.64 -1.22 12.53
C GLN A 254 -50.88 -2.21 13.42
N ALA A 255 -49.94 -2.96 12.81
CA ALA A 255 -48.94 -3.77 13.50
C ALA A 255 -47.59 -3.65 12.81
N VAL A 256 -46.48 -3.93 13.53
CA VAL A 256 -45.14 -3.88 13.03
C VAL A 256 -44.32 -5.01 13.65
N LEU A 257 -43.72 -5.83 12.80
CA LEU A 257 -42.67 -6.75 13.22
C LEU A 257 -41.33 -6.11 12.87
N GLU A 258 -40.40 -6.05 13.84
CA GLU A 258 -39.11 -5.38 13.70
C GLU A 258 -37.99 -6.30 14.16
N VAL A 259 -36.89 -6.32 13.42
CA VAL A 259 -35.64 -7.00 13.76
C VAL A 259 -34.52 -5.98 13.92
N GLU A 260 -33.75 -6.09 14.97
CA GLU A 260 -32.57 -5.26 15.20
C GLU A 260 -31.30 -6.01 14.82
N VAL A 261 -30.46 -5.39 13.97
CA VAL A 261 -29.27 -6.04 13.41
C VAL A 261 -28.07 -5.11 13.49
N THR A 262 -26.87 -5.73 13.54
CA THR A 262 -25.58 -5.09 13.36
C THR A 262 -24.79 -5.76 12.25
N GLY A 263 -23.87 -5.05 11.61
CA GLY A 263 -23.03 -5.56 10.53
C GLY A 263 -22.65 -4.45 9.56
N SER A 264 -21.73 -4.76 8.65
CA SER A 264 -21.34 -3.82 7.60
C SER A 264 -22.42 -3.69 6.53
N LEU A 265 -22.66 -2.47 6.09
CA LEU A 265 -23.62 -2.18 5.02
C LEU A 265 -23.07 -2.59 3.64
N PRO A 266 -23.96 -2.88 2.65
CA PRO A 266 -25.41 -2.93 2.78
C PRO A 266 -25.92 -4.21 3.43
N ILE A 267 -27.01 -4.10 4.19
CA ILE A 267 -27.74 -5.25 4.78
C ILE A 267 -29.02 -5.45 3.99
N SER A 268 -29.32 -6.70 3.63
CA SER A 268 -30.52 -7.11 2.92
C SER A 268 -31.43 -7.92 3.83
N TYR A 269 -32.74 -7.76 3.69
CA TYR A 269 -33.79 -8.41 4.45
C TYR A 269 -34.67 -9.23 3.52
N THR A 270 -35.06 -10.40 3.96
CA THR A 270 -36.06 -11.23 3.26
C THR A 270 -37.01 -11.81 4.28
N TRP A 271 -38.27 -11.32 4.28
CA TRP A 271 -39.31 -11.74 5.18
C TRP A 271 -40.07 -12.96 4.67
N TYR A 272 -40.51 -13.78 5.61
CA TYR A 272 -41.27 -15.00 5.33
C TYR A 272 -42.52 -15.05 6.16
N TYR A 273 -43.61 -15.56 5.57
CA TYR A 273 -44.87 -15.92 6.20
C TYR A 273 -45.16 -17.40 5.98
N GLY A 274 -45.31 -18.16 7.03
CA GLY A 274 -45.55 -19.62 6.93
C GLY A 274 -44.48 -20.32 6.08
N GLY A 275 -43.24 -19.86 6.08
CA GLY A 275 -42.13 -20.36 5.25
C GLY A 275 -42.10 -19.88 3.80
N SER A 276 -43.10 -19.11 3.36
CA SER A 276 -43.15 -18.52 2.02
C SER A 276 -42.62 -17.08 2.02
N LYS A 277 -41.78 -16.72 1.04
CA LYS A 277 -41.21 -15.38 0.92
C LYS A 277 -42.29 -14.31 0.69
N ILE A 278 -42.22 -13.21 1.43
CA ILE A 278 -43.06 -12.03 1.26
C ILE A 278 -42.40 -11.10 0.22
N SER A 279 -43.08 -10.82 -0.86
CA SER A 279 -42.59 -9.91 -1.91
C SER A 279 -42.67 -8.47 -1.45
N GLY A 280 -41.62 -7.67 -1.74
CA GLY A 280 -41.58 -6.22 -1.41
C GLY A 280 -41.20 -5.89 0.02
N ALA A 281 -41.11 -6.86 0.94
CA ALA A 281 -40.66 -6.67 2.30
C ALA A 281 -39.11 -6.82 2.35
N ASN A 282 -38.39 -5.69 2.27
CA ASN A 282 -36.92 -5.66 2.15
C ASN A 282 -36.22 -4.73 3.16
N GLY A 283 -36.95 -4.27 4.19
CA GLY A 283 -36.42 -3.45 5.29
C GLY A 283 -36.36 -4.20 6.61
N PRO A 284 -35.85 -3.55 7.68
CA PRO A 284 -35.79 -4.12 9.03
C PRO A 284 -37.18 -4.28 9.69
N LYS A 285 -38.20 -3.66 9.11
CA LYS A 285 -39.60 -3.69 9.59
C LYS A 285 -40.49 -4.30 8.53
N LEU A 286 -41.43 -5.12 9.00
CA LEU A 286 -42.60 -5.56 8.26
C LEU A 286 -43.82 -4.85 8.84
N GLU A 287 -44.40 -3.93 8.07
CA GLU A 287 -45.48 -3.04 8.52
C GLU A 287 -46.81 -3.51 7.93
N PHE A 288 -47.83 -3.59 8.79
CA PHE A 288 -49.22 -3.86 8.43
C PHE A 288 -50.01 -2.57 8.64
N GLY A 289 -50.47 -1.93 7.58
CA GLY A 289 -51.29 -0.71 7.68
C GLY A 289 -52.65 -0.93 8.32
N SER A 290 -53.23 -2.13 8.08
CA SER A 290 -54.45 -2.62 8.67
C SER A 290 -54.40 -4.15 8.68
N VAL A 291 -54.29 -4.72 9.87
CA VAL A 291 -54.15 -6.17 10.06
C VAL A 291 -55.51 -6.85 9.84
N ASN A 292 -55.50 -7.99 9.14
CA ASN A 292 -56.66 -8.83 8.93
C ASN A 292 -56.44 -10.22 9.57
N LEU A 293 -57.48 -10.99 9.80
CA LEU A 293 -57.40 -12.36 10.30
C LEU A 293 -56.49 -13.27 9.42
N SER A 294 -56.43 -13.00 8.10
CA SER A 294 -55.53 -13.73 7.19
C SER A 294 -54.04 -13.46 7.43
N ASP A 295 -53.69 -12.39 8.14
CA ASP A 295 -52.33 -12.07 8.48
C ASP A 295 -51.85 -12.83 9.73
N GLN A 296 -52.75 -13.51 10.42
CA GLN A 296 -52.39 -14.36 11.53
C GLN A 296 -51.50 -15.52 11.09
N GLY A 297 -50.31 -15.67 11.72
CA GLY A 297 -49.41 -16.74 11.39
C GLY A 297 -47.98 -16.54 11.86
N LYS A 298 -47.11 -17.44 11.42
CA LYS A 298 -45.70 -17.42 11.75
C LYS A 298 -44.91 -16.57 10.75
N TYR A 299 -44.11 -15.66 11.28
CA TYR A 299 -43.23 -14.79 10.54
C TYR A 299 -41.78 -15.01 10.94
N SER A 300 -40.88 -14.91 9.97
CA SER A 300 -39.46 -14.88 10.19
C SER A 300 -38.75 -14.00 9.13
N VAL A 301 -37.53 -13.61 9.41
CA VAL A 301 -36.72 -12.80 8.49
C VAL A 301 -35.32 -13.39 8.37
N ILE A 302 -34.82 -13.48 7.13
CA ILE A 302 -33.43 -13.74 6.86
C ILE A 302 -32.77 -12.39 6.56
N VAL A 303 -31.72 -12.08 7.33
CA VAL A 303 -30.88 -10.90 7.11
C VAL A 303 -29.54 -11.32 6.56
N SER A 304 -29.01 -10.58 5.59
CA SER A 304 -27.74 -10.92 4.94
C SER A 304 -26.93 -9.70 4.58
N ASN A 305 -25.60 -9.84 4.57
CA ASN A 305 -24.67 -8.89 4.01
C ASN A 305 -23.51 -9.60 3.32
N ASN A 306 -22.71 -8.83 2.57
CA ASN A 306 -21.46 -9.30 2.00
C ASN A 306 -20.32 -8.67 2.80
N ALA A 307 -19.67 -9.42 3.67
CA ALA A 307 -18.53 -8.97 4.45
C ALA A 307 -17.27 -9.73 4.03
N GLY A 308 -16.24 -8.98 3.62
CA GLY A 308 -14.99 -9.54 3.11
C GLY A 308 -15.13 -10.30 1.80
N GLY A 309 -16.14 -9.95 0.98
CA GLY A 309 -16.42 -10.68 -0.27
C GLY A 309 -17.23 -11.98 -0.08
N VAL A 310 -17.62 -12.31 1.15
CA VAL A 310 -18.38 -13.54 1.48
C VAL A 310 -19.80 -13.16 1.88
N LEU A 311 -20.80 -13.84 1.29
CA LEU A 311 -22.21 -13.69 1.70
C LEU A 311 -22.41 -14.32 3.10
N ASN A 312 -22.86 -13.49 4.04
CA ASN A 312 -23.23 -13.90 5.38
C ASN A 312 -24.73 -13.75 5.55
N SER A 313 -25.39 -14.73 6.16
CA SER A 313 -26.82 -14.68 6.43
C SER A 313 -27.14 -15.29 7.80
N VAL A 314 -28.13 -14.68 8.45
CA VAL A 314 -28.68 -15.13 9.76
C VAL A 314 -30.18 -15.08 9.67
N SER A 315 -30.85 -16.09 10.21
CA SER A 315 -32.31 -16.15 10.33
C SER A 315 -32.77 -15.74 11.73
N SER A 316 -33.86 -15.00 11.81
CA SER A 316 -34.58 -14.83 13.08
C SER A 316 -35.22 -16.14 13.53
N SER A 317 -35.67 -16.17 14.77
CA SER A 317 -36.68 -17.15 15.25
C SER A 317 -37.99 -16.92 14.53
N ASP A 318 -38.83 -17.98 14.41
CA ASP A 318 -40.22 -17.83 13.99
C ASP A 318 -41.02 -17.19 15.12
N VAL A 319 -41.78 -16.14 14.82
CA VAL A 319 -42.70 -15.54 15.79
C VAL A 319 -44.14 -15.60 15.30
N LEU A 320 -45.08 -15.67 16.25
CA LEU A 320 -46.51 -15.66 15.96
C LEU A 320 -47.00 -14.20 15.98
N LEU A 321 -47.60 -13.78 14.88
CA LEU A 321 -48.52 -12.63 14.87
C LEU A 321 -49.92 -13.20 15.11
N ASN A 322 -50.50 -12.99 16.29
CA ASN A 322 -51.87 -13.34 16.62
C ASN A 322 -52.79 -12.18 16.35
N VAL A 323 -53.87 -12.41 15.58
CA VAL A 323 -54.82 -11.35 15.21
C VAL A 323 -56.11 -11.55 15.99
N VAL A 324 -56.49 -10.54 16.76
CA VAL A 324 -57.68 -10.55 17.60
C VAL A 324 -58.74 -9.61 17.00
N SER A 325 -59.89 -10.18 16.61
CA SER A 325 -61.05 -9.41 16.17
C SER A 325 -61.80 -8.80 17.37
N PRO A 326 -62.08 -7.49 17.37
CA PRO A 326 -62.88 -6.87 18.42
C PRO A 326 -64.29 -7.46 18.47
N PRO A 327 -64.98 -7.37 19.63
CA PRO A 327 -66.34 -7.81 19.74
C PRO A 327 -67.29 -6.96 18.91
N ILE A 328 -68.26 -7.60 18.25
CA ILE A 328 -69.32 -6.97 17.47
C ILE A 328 -70.66 -7.54 17.92
N ILE A 329 -71.66 -6.67 18.06
CA ILE A 329 -73.01 -7.08 18.32
C ILE A 329 -73.66 -7.40 16.96
N THR A 330 -74.13 -8.62 16.75
CA THR A 330 -74.74 -9.08 15.51
C THR A 330 -76.27 -9.04 15.57
N SER A 331 -76.86 -9.14 16.78
CA SER A 331 -78.28 -9.00 17.03
C SER A 331 -78.54 -8.65 18.48
N GLN A 332 -79.68 -8.07 18.77
CA GLN A 332 -80.12 -7.78 20.12
C GLN A 332 -81.63 -7.87 20.24
N SER A 333 -82.14 -8.12 21.45
CA SER A 333 -83.56 -8.14 21.75
C SER A 333 -84.17 -6.74 21.64
N ASP A 334 -85.36 -6.65 21.10
CA ASP A 334 -86.21 -5.43 21.14
C ASP A 334 -86.71 -5.12 22.56
N SER A 335 -87.18 -3.91 22.74
CA SER A 335 -87.87 -3.52 23.98
C SER A 335 -89.09 -4.39 24.24
N GLN A 336 -89.27 -4.78 25.46
CA GLN A 336 -90.41 -5.62 25.88
C GLN A 336 -91.34 -4.92 26.84
N ILE A 337 -92.63 -5.23 26.66
CA ILE A 337 -93.63 -4.82 27.59
C ILE A 337 -94.22 -6.08 28.25
N LEU A 338 -93.99 -6.26 29.52
CA LEU A 338 -94.33 -7.46 30.25
C LEU A 338 -95.18 -7.15 31.50
N ASN A 339 -96.01 -8.12 31.90
CA ASN A 339 -96.78 -8.01 33.11
C ASN A 339 -95.93 -8.43 34.33
N GLU A 340 -96.24 -7.91 35.50
CA GLU A 340 -95.67 -8.38 36.80
C GLU A 340 -95.86 -9.90 36.95
N GLY A 341 -94.88 -10.60 37.44
CA GLY A 341 -94.85 -12.06 37.52
C GLY A 341 -94.42 -12.79 36.24
N SER A 342 -94.23 -12.08 35.11
CA SER A 342 -93.73 -12.66 33.87
C SER A 342 -92.23 -12.90 33.90
N THR A 343 -91.71 -13.60 32.89
CA THR A 343 -90.28 -13.82 32.66
C THR A 343 -89.75 -12.80 31.64
N LEU A 344 -88.70 -12.02 32.02
CA LEU A 344 -87.90 -11.24 31.10
C LEU A 344 -86.86 -12.13 30.45
N SER A 345 -86.73 -12.06 29.12
CA SER A 345 -85.69 -12.75 28.35
C SER A 345 -85.06 -11.78 27.38
N LEU A 346 -83.79 -11.40 27.58
CA LEU A 346 -83.00 -10.56 26.71
C LEU A 346 -81.86 -11.36 26.13
N GLN A 347 -81.67 -11.27 24.82
CA GLN A 347 -80.62 -11.98 24.09
C GLN A 347 -79.77 -11.00 23.30
N VAL A 348 -78.50 -11.25 23.24
CA VAL A 348 -77.54 -10.57 22.38
C VAL A 348 -76.79 -11.60 21.55
N GLY A 349 -76.72 -11.41 20.23
CA GLY A 349 -75.84 -12.15 19.33
C GLY A 349 -74.53 -11.42 19.25
N VAL A 350 -73.42 -12.12 19.35
CA VAL A 350 -72.07 -11.56 19.39
C VAL A 350 -71.16 -12.29 18.44
N SER A 351 -70.17 -11.61 17.89
CA SER A 351 -69.05 -12.18 17.18
C SER A 351 -67.75 -11.46 17.56
N GLY A 352 -66.60 -12.07 17.36
CA GLY A 352 -65.27 -11.59 17.72
C GLY A 352 -64.37 -12.75 18.09
N SER A 353 -63.11 -12.47 18.37
CA SER A 353 -62.17 -13.50 18.84
C SER A 353 -62.49 -13.94 20.23
N GLU A 354 -62.48 -15.27 20.49
CA GLU A 354 -62.60 -15.82 21.80
C GLU A 354 -61.33 -15.61 22.70
N PRO A 355 -61.49 -15.54 24.03
CA PRO A 355 -62.75 -15.65 24.76
C PRO A 355 -63.55 -14.33 24.74
N LEU A 356 -64.86 -14.44 24.51
CA LEU A 356 -65.83 -13.34 24.65
C LEU A 356 -66.46 -13.38 26.01
N SER A 357 -66.39 -12.27 26.76
CA SER A 357 -67.14 -12.04 27.99
C SER A 357 -68.37 -11.18 27.69
N VAL A 358 -69.53 -11.67 28.14
CA VAL A 358 -70.81 -10.94 27.97
C VAL A 358 -71.40 -10.74 29.35
N ASN A 359 -71.57 -9.48 29.75
CA ASN A 359 -72.14 -9.08 31.04
C ASN A 359 -73.34 -8.20 30.80
N TRP A 360 -74.47 -8.49 31.49
CA TRP A 360 -75.70 -7.69 31.45
C TRP A 360 -75.75 -6.72 32.61
N PHE A 361 -76.14 -5.50 32.30
CA PHE A 361 -76.29 -4.46 33.26
C PHE A 361 -77.66 -3.83 33.25
N LYS A 362 -78.16 -3.45 34.47
CA LYS A 362 -79.28 -2.52 34.67
C LYS A 362 -78.74 -1.32 35.40
N GLY A 363 -78.68 -0.20 34.69
CA GLY A 363 -77.92 0.97 35.24
C GLY A 363 -76.47 0.63 35.43
N ILE A 364 -75.96 0.68 36.63
CA ILE A 364 -74.56 0.34 36.98
C ILE A 364 -74.37 -1.07 37.56
N SER A 365 -75.50 -1.79 37.79
CA SER A 365 -75.47 -3.09 38.44
C SER A 365 -75.35 -4.21 37.41
N ASN A 366 -74.39 -5.10 37.60
CA ASN A 366 -74.35 -6.36 36.87
C ASN A 366 -75.50 -7.27 37.29
N VAL A 367 -76.29 -7.71 36.32
CA VAL A 367 -77.50 -8.50 36.58
C VAL A 367 -77.49 -9.89 35.93
N GLY A 368 -76.41 -10.23 35.21
CA GLY A 368 -76.25 -11.53 34.57
C GLY A 368 -75.08 -11.62 33.60
N GLU A 369 -74.77 -12.82 33.18
CA GLU A 369 -73.62 -13.13 32.27
C GLU A 369 -74.12 -14.03 31.12
N GLY A 370 -73.40 -14.03 30.01
CA GLY A 370 -73.71 -14.84 28.84
C GLY A 370 -74.63 -14.13 27.82
N THR A 371 -74.85 -14.77 26.68
CA THR A 371 -75.59 -14.19 25.57
C THR A 371 -77.08 -14.12 25.78
N LEU A 372 -77.61 -14.72 26.87
CA LEU A 372 -79.02 -14.75 27.24
C LEU A 372 -79.16 -14.35 28.71
N LEU A 373 -79.88 -13.27 28.99
CA LEU A 373 -80.34 -12.90 30.34
C LEU A 373 -81.77 -13.34 30.49
N VAL A 374 -82.00 -14.21 31.48
CA VAL A 374 -83.36 -14.61 31.87
C VAL A 374 -83.62 -14.20 33.33
N LYS A 375 -84.71 -13.52 33.55
CA LYS A 375 -85.20 -13.18 34.90
C LYS A 375 -86.64 -13.56 35.06
N GLU A 376 -86.90 -14.56 35.89
CA GLU A 376 -88.26 -14.97 36.24
C GLU A 376 -88.91 -14.10 37.30
N ASP A 377 -90.20 -14.09 37.33
CA ASP A 377 -90.99 -13.40 38.33
C ASP A 377 -90.67 -11.91 38.51
N ILE A 378 -90.67 -11.17 37.37
CA ILE A 378 -90.32 -9.74 37.36
C ILE A 378 -91.33 -8.89 38.12
N SER A 379 -90.80 -7.87 38.79
CA SER A 379 -91.56 -6.86 39.53
C SER A 379 -91.40 -5.47 38.88
N LEU A 380 -92.19 -4.47 39.40
CA LEU A 380 -92.06 -3.08 38.93
C LEU A 380 -90.63 -2.50 39.08
N THR A 381 -89.90 -2.99 40.06
CA THR A 381 -88.50 -2.59 40.25
C THR A 381 -87.55 -3.09 39.14
N ASP A 382 -87.98 -4.07 38.32
CA ASP A 382 -87.25 -4.56 37.21
C ASP A 382 -87.39 -3.78 35.91
N SER A 383 -88.38 -2.85 35.91
CA SER A 383 -88.50 -1.90 34.80
C SER A 383 -87.28 -0.97 34.68
N GLY A 384 -86.80 -0.77 33.44
CA GLY A 384 -85.68 0.10 33.19
C GLY A 384 -84.87 -0.30 31.96
N PHE A 385 -83.72 0.32 31.75
CA PHE A 385 -82.82 0.02 30.63
C PHE A 385 -81.83 -1.06 31.05
N TYR A 386 -81.77 -2.07 30.18
CA TYR A 386 -80.77 -3.12 30.24
C TYR A 386 -79.80 -2.95 29.06
N TYR A 387 -78.49 -3.22 29.25
CA TYR A 387 -77.50 -3.31 28.23
C TYR A 387 -76.55 -4.47 28.48
N ALA A 388 -76.00 -5.00 27.38
CA ALA A 388 -74.93 -5.98 27.48
C ALA A 388 -73.61 -5.29 27.17
N GLU A 389 -72.62 -5.52 28.00
CA GLU A 389 -71.20 -5.22 27.74
C GLU A 389 -70.51 -6.46 27.30
N ILE A 390 -69.92 -6.42 26.10
CA ILE A 390 -69.19 -7.53 25.50
C ILE A 390 -67.71 -7.13 25.40
N SER A 391 -66.81 -7.95 25.90
CA SER A 391 -65.40 -7.70 25.89
C SER A 391 -64.57 -8.90 25.47
N ASN A 392 -63.43 -8.65 24.86
CA ASN A 392 -62.35 -9.54 24.63
C ASN A 392 -61.01 -8.82 24.69
N ASP A 393 -59.87 -9.50 24.34
CA ASP A 393 -58.51 -8.89 24.33
C ASP A 393 -58.37 -7.73 23.35
N ALA A 394 -59.27 -7.58 22.37
CA ALA A 394 -59.23 -6.46 21.40
C ALA A 394 -60.02 -5.22 21.86
N GLY A 395 -60.87 -5.32 22.89
CA GLY A 395 -61.65 -4.22 23.43
C GLY A 395 -63.01 -4.58 23.98
N THR A 396 -63.83 -3.55 24.21
CA THR A 396 -65.16 -3.64 24.79
C THR A 396 -66.17 -2.87 23.98
N ILE A 397 -67.32 -3.39 23.80
CA ILE A 397 -68.48 -2.78 23.14
C ILE A 397 -69.70 -2.87 24.03
#